data_390914796886df6d9888cbdbb8480de9
#
_entry.id   390914796886df6d9888cbdbb8480de9
#
_cell.length_a   1.000
_cell.length_b   1.000
_cell.length_c   1.000
_cell.angle_alpha   90.00
_cell.angle_beta   90.00
_cell.angle_gamma   90.00
#
_symmetry.space_group_name_H-M   'P 1'
#
loop_
_entity.id
_entity.type
_entity.pdbx_description
1 polymer ?
#
loop_
_entity_poly.entity_id
_entity_poly.type
_entity_poly.pdbx_seq_one_letter_code
_entity_poly.pdbx_strand_id
1 'polypeptide(L)'
;LDSIRHFIIPYLKEHGYDVEHGHKISCLSPDHNDSNPSMSAFESEEGYHLIRCHGCGVTMDIFNAAHIIEDKPIIGPGFINDTVTYLADKYGVELQYKNLSDEEVYELNMYQAYDVVAKYISSQTDFNNLQMAELDKRQFSKEFIKSYMVGVCNDYHALRKHLLDSGFTNSFIDEIDLGNTNLFNPNNLIYTICDDFGRPVAFMARNLIYDGVVNPENNKFVNGPKFTGSKTSIKKNIYRKNERLYLLHVAKKLNKSIYIVEGNSDALSLHNAGIKNVVGICGLDLSEHHFNTLRRNSCYDITICLDNDDAGKSKARKMLDTILATIHDIKIKFVFLPDEYDADGNKVKIDPDEYIRKYGIDEFLSLDKIDSFVWRLEQFEEDDDQDYESITLKMVPIIVSEPSSIKREKMIHQLSLYTGYSEKSIRDEIGKIESIESRRIANSKEAVLSGLVKKIQNGSIDAEILLTNAVNDLHQINKSSNSSILDPSTRINNLLAIKDYQEDPDVTSNINLGDDMSVFNAAMDGDISGKVIFVGGGSNVG
;
A
#
# COMPACT_ATOMS: atom_id res chain seq x y z
N LEU A 1 24.52 15.06 -4.73
CA LEU A 1 24.60 13.76 -5.44
C LEU A 1 24.65 13.97 -6.94
N ASP A 2 23.89 14.90 -7.50
CA ASP A 2 23.83 15.15 -8.95
C ASP A 2 25.19 15.53 -9.53
N SER A 3 25.97 16.34 -8.80
CA SER A 3 27.34 16.68 -9.18
C SER A 3 28.25 15.45 -9.34
N ILE A 4 28.02 14.38 -8.58
CA ILE A 4 28.77 13.13 -8.71
C ILE A 4 28.27 12.31 -9.90
N ARG A 5 26.97 12.35 -10.20
CA ARG A 5 26.37 11.60 -11.32
C ARG A 5 26.97 11.95 -12.67
N HIS A 6 27.46 13.18 -12.85
CA HIS A 6 28.14 13.60 -14.07
C HIS A 6 29.38 12.76 -14.40
N PHE A 7 29.96 12.06 -13.43
CA PHE A 7 31.20 11.29 -13.59
C PHE A 7 30.99 9.82 -13.97
N ILE A 8 29.76 9.39 -14.31
CA ILE A 8 29.52 7.97 -14.66
C ILE A 8 30.34 7.52 -15.88
N ILE A 9 30.48 8.36 -16.91
CA ILE A 9 31.25 8.01 -18.10
C ILE A 9 32.76 7.88 -17.79
N PRO A 10 33.42 8.85 -17.14
CA PRO A 10 34.79 8.70 -16.66
C PRO A 10 34.96 7.47 -15.74
N TYR A 11 34.04 7.23 -14.82
CA TYR A 11 34.07 6.10 -13.91
C TYR A 11 34.08 4.76 -14.65
N LEU A 12 33.17 4.59 -15.62
CA LEU A 12 33.09 3.37 -16.43
C LEU A 12 34.34 3.15 -17.25
N LYS A 13 34.86 4.21 -17.84
CA LYS A 13 36.10 4.15 -18.66
C LYS A 13 37.31 3.70 -17.83
N GLU A 14 37.45 4.18 -16.60
CA GLU A 14 38.51 3.76 -15.68
C GLU A 14 38.43 2.26 -15.35
N HIS A 15 37.21 1.68 -15.37
CA HIS A 15 36.99 0.26 -15.13
C HIS A 15 36.93 -0.59 -16.42
N GLY A 16 37.36 -0.02 -17.56
CA GLY A 16 37.46 -0.74 -18.83
C GLY A 16 36.16 -0.81 -19.63
N TYR A 17 35.16 -0.02 -19.29
CA TYR A 17 33.89 0.07 -20.02
C TYR A 17 33.81 1.35 -20.83
N ASP A 18 33.97 1.25 -22.15
CA ASP A 18 33.87 2.41 -23.04
C ASP A 18 32.43 2.61 -23.52
N VAL A 19 31.78 3.64 -23.03
CA VAL A 19 30.43 4.07 -23.42
C VAL A 19 30.41 5.43 -24.13
N GLU A 20 31.57 6.00 -24.44
CA GLU A 20 31.70 7.27 -25.17
C GLU A 20 31.22 7.13 -26.63
N HIS A 21 30.79 8.22 -27.22
CA HIS A 21 30.37 8.31 -28.63
C HIS A 21 29.30 7.29 -29.05
N GLY A 22 28.46 6.84 -28.10
CA GLY A 22 27.38 5.88 -28.38
C GLY A 22 27.86 4.41 -28.46
N HIS A 23 29.08 4.13 -28.02
CA HIS A 23 29.54 2.76 -27.86
C HIS A 23 28.64 2.02 -26.86
N LYS A 24 28.42 0.75 -27.12
CA LYS A 24 27.62 -0.13 -26.27
C LYS A 24 28.51 -1.12 -25.54
N ILE A 25 28.21 -1.31 -24.27
CA ILE A 25 28.81 -2.32 -23.41
C ILE A 25 27.80 -3.42 -23.09
N SER A 26 28.27 -4.57 -22.63
CA SER A 26 27.40 -5.58 -22.04
C SER A 26 26.72 -5.05 -20.78
N CYS A 27 25.50 -5.49 -20.51
CA CYS A 27 24.72 -5.04 -19.36
C CYS A 27 25.48 -5.31 -18.05
N LEU A 28 25.55 -4.31 -17.18
CA LEU A 28 26.18 -4.45 -15.88
C LEU A 28 25.27 -5.16 -14.85
N SER A 29 23.97 -5.31 -15.14
CA SER A 29 23.07 -6.00 -14.22
C SER A 29 23.44 -7.48 -14.10
N PRO A 30 23.63 -8.02 -12.89
CA PRO A 30 23.91 -9.44 -12.68
C PRO A 30 22.75 -10.35 -13.12
N ASP A 31 21.53 -9.79 -13.22
CA ASP A 31 20.33 -10.52 -13.60
C ASP A 31 20.13 -10.60 -15.13
N HIS A 32 21.02 -10.02 -15.94
CA HIS A 32 20.92 -10.00 -17.40
C HIS A 32 22.22 -10.46 -18.07
N ASN A 33 22.20 -11.67 -18.59
CA ASN A 33 23.31 -12.18 -19.42
C ASN A 33 23.21 -11.60 -20.84
N ASP A 34 23.91 -10.50 -21.06
CA ASP A 34 23.90 -9.72 -22.30
C ASP A 34 24.96 -10.23 -23.28
N SER A 35 24.59 -11.17 -24.15
CA SER A 35 25.50 -11.74 -25.16
C SER A 35 25.83 -10.78 -26.30
N ASN A 36 25.01 -9.73 -26.52
CA ASN A 36 25.24 -8.67 -27.50
C ASN A 36 25.20 -7.31 -26.78
N PRO A 37 26.30 -6.57 -26.70
CA PRO A 37 26.35 -5.30 -25.99
C PRO A 37 25.15 -4.40 -26.29
N SER A 38 24.33 -4.12 -25.26
CA SER A 38 23.08 -3.38 -25.42
C SER A 38 22.92 -2.21 -24.45
N MET A 39 23.89 -1.98 -23.56
CA MET A 39 23.86 -0.88 -22.62
C MET A 39 24.66 0.31 -23.15
N SER A 40 24.06 1.50 -23.16
CA SER A 40 24.70 2.74 -23.65
C SER A 40 24.40 3.92 -22.72
N ALA A 41 25.27 4.94 -22.77
CA ALA A 41 25.06 6.18 -22.03
C ALA A 41 24.03 7.08 -22.74
N PHE A 42 23.27 7.83 -21.97
CA PHE A 42 22.39 8.90 -22.42
C PHE A 42 22.36 10.04 -21.40
N GLU A 43 22.01 11.23 -21.84
CA GLU A 43 21.84 12.39 -20.96
C GLU A 43 20.40 12.45 -20.42
N SER A 44 20.25 12.65 -19.10
CA SER A 44 18.96 12.83 -18.45
C SER A 44 18.41 14.24 -18.67
N GLU A 45 17.13 14.46 -18.36
CA GLU A 45 16.51 15.79 -18.42
C GLU A 45 17.16 16.79 -17.45
N GLU A 46 17.77 16.29 -16.36
CA GLU A 46 18.52 17.09 -15.39
C GLU A 46 19.98 17.38 -15.81
N GLY A 47 20.40 16.91 -16.98
CA GLY A 47 21.69 17.24 -17.58
C GLY A 47 22.87 16.38 -17.11
N TYR A 48 22.66 15.29 -16.39
CA TYR A 48 23.72 14.32 -16.07
C TYR A 48 23.55 13.02 -16.86
N HIS A 49 24.62 12.26 -17.02
CA HIS A 49 24.58 11.01 -17.77
C HIS A 49 24.11 9.84 -16.91
N LEU A 50 23.34 8.96 -17.55
CA LEU A 50 22.93 7.66 -17.07
C LEU A 50 23.30 6.61 -18.10
N ILE A 51 23.34 5.34 -17.71
CA ILE A 51 23.48 4.21 -18.64
C ILE A 51 22.19 3.38 -18.64
N ARG A 52 21.77 2.96 -19.82
CA ARG A 52 20.56 2.13 -20.00
C ARG A 52 20.86 0.93 -20.86
N CYS A 53 20.44 -0.24 -20.36
CA CYS A 53 20.41 -1.45 -21.16
C CYS A 53 19.14 -1.50 -22.01
N HIS A 54 19.27 -1.58 -23.32
CA HIS A 54 18.14 -1.68 -24.25
C HIS A 54 17.54 -3.11 -24.30
N GLY A 55 18.26 -4.12 -23.78
CA GLY A 55 17.78 -5.49 -23.68
C GLY A 55 16.81 -5.70 -22.51
N CYS A 56 17.22 -5.39 -21.28
CA CYS A 56 16.41 -5.58 -20.08
C CYS A 56 15.73 -4.30 -19.55
N GLY A 57 16.06 -3.13 -20.12
CA GLY A 57 15.46 -1.84 -19.75
C GLY A 57 16.00 -1.20 -18.47
N VAL A 58 16.95 -1.83 -17.76
CA VAL A 58 17.54 -1.27 -16.53
C VAL A 58 18.26 0.04 -16.84
N THR A 59 18.07 1.03 -15.96
CA THR A 59 18.79 2.31 -16.00
C THR A 59 19.61 2.45 -14.72
N MET A 60 20.86 2.90 -14.84
CA MET A 60 21.81 2.98 -13.74
C MET A 60 22.54 4.33 -13.75
N ASP A 61 22.85 4.84 -12.57
CA ASP A 61 23.76 5.96 -12.33
C ASP A 61 25.13 5.46 -11.83
N ILE A 62 26.04 6.39 -11.51
CA ILE A 62 27.39 6.08 -11.04
C ILE A 62 27.36 5.27 -9.72
N PHE A 63 26.36 5.49 -8.85
CA PHE A 63 26.26 4.78 -7.58
C PHE A 63 25.88 3.32 -7.80
N ASN A 64 24.98 3.05 -8.75
CA ASN A 64 24.64 1.70 -9.16
C ASN A 64 25.85 1.00 -9.81
N ALA A 65 26.59 1.71 -10.66
CA ALA A 65 27.80 1.18 -11.29
C ALA A 65 28.87 0.85 -10.23
N ALA A 66 29.11 1.74 -9.26
CA ALA A 66 30.06 1.51 -8.18
C ALA A 66 29.65 0.33 -7.27
N HIS A 67 28.37 0.14 -7.07
CA HIS A 67 27.87 -1.04 -6.35
C HIS A 67 28.18 -2.35 -7.07
N ILE A 68 27.95 -2.38 -8.38
CA ILE A 68 28.13 -3.61 -9.17
C ILE A 68 29.62 -3.91 -9.42
N ILE A 69 30.42 -2.87 -9.68
CA ILE A 69 31.83 -3.03 -10.10
C ILE A 69 32.77 -3.16 -8.89
N GLU A 70 32.54 -2.38 -7.84
CA GLU A 70 33.44 -2.29 -6.68
C GLU A 70 32.79 -2.73 -5.37
N ASP A 71 31.59 -3.34 -5.42
CA ASP A 71 30.81 -3.77 -4.23
C ASP A 71 30.56 -2.65 -3.21
N LYS A 72 30.42 -1.42 -3.69
CA LYS A 72 30.17 -0.26 -2.83
C LYS A 72 28.75 -0.28 -2.30
N PRO A 73 28.51 0.07 -1.01
CA PRO A 73 27.17 0.17 -0.47
C PRO A 73 26.29 1.15 -1.26
N ILE A 74 25.03 0.75 -1.60
CA ILE A 74 24.09 1.62 -2.31
C ILE A 74 22.96 2.13 -1.40
N ILE A 75 22.89 1.63 -0.19
CA ILE A 75 21.88 1.98 0.83
C ILE A 75 22.52 2.07 2.22
N GLY A 76 21.79 2.75 3.13
CA GLY A 76 22.22 2.88 4.54
C GLY A 76 23.38 3.85 4.76
N PRO A 77 23.92 3.90 5.98
CA PRO A 77 25.04 4.78 6.33
C PRO A 77 26.30 4.56 5.48
N GLY A 78 26.56 3.33 5.09
CA GLY A 78 27.66 2.99 4.18
C GLY A 78 27.55 3.66 2.82
N PHE A 79 26.32 3.90 2.33
CA PHE A 79 26.14 4.62 1.07
C PHE A 79 26.77 6.02 1.11
N ILE A 80 26.55 6.78 2.17
CA ILE A 80 27.12 8.12 2.30
C ILE A 80 28.62 8.04 2.58
N ASN A 81 29.02 7.21 3.56
CA ASN A 81 30.40 7.19 4.03
C ASN A 81 31.36 6.48 3.05
N ASP A 82 30.93 5.36 2.46
CA ASP A 82 31.82 4.47 1.69
C ASP A 82 31.63 4.62 0.19
N THR A 83 30.50 5.17 -0.28
CA THR A 83 30.23 5.33 -1.72
C THR A 83 30.24 6.80 -2.14
N VAL A 84 29.38 7.63 -1.52
CA VAL A 84 29.26 9.05 -1.91
C VAL A 84 30.55 9.79 -1.59
N THR A 85 31.12 9.63 -0.39
CA THR A 85 32.38 10.26 0.01
C THR A 85 33.52 9.79 -0.87
N TYR A 86 33.64 8.48 -1.11
CA TYR A 86 34.64 7.90 -2.00
C TYR A 86 34.60 8.50 -3.42
N LEU A 87 33.41 8.54 -4.03
CA LEU A 87 33.26 9.08 -5.38
C LEU A 87 33.48 10.60 -5.43
N ALA A 88 33.04 11.31 -4.38
CA ALA A 88 33.27 12.75 -4.27
C ALA A 88 34.76 13.07 -4.18
N ASP A 89 35.50 12.37 -3.32
CA ASP A 89 36.95 12.52 -3.17
C ASP A 89 37.67 12.16 -4.48
N LYS A 90 37.27 11.05 -5.11
CA LYS A 90 37.85 10.55 -6.35
C LYS A 90 37.76 11.57 -7.50
N TYR A 91 36.63 12.27 -7.60
CA TYR A 91 36.36 13.23 -8.69
C TYR A 91 36.45 14.70 -8.24
N GLY A 92 36.92 14.98 -7.03
CA GLY A 92 37.13 16.33 -6.53
C GLY A 92 35.82 17.12 -6.37
N VAL A 93 34.71 16.44 -6.07
CA VAL A 93 33.42 17.06 -5.82
C VAL A 93 33.31 17.46 -4.36
N GLU A 94 33.17 18.74 -4.08
CA GLU A 94 32.95 19.25 -2.74
C GLU A 94 31.55 18.84 -2.24
N LEU A 95 31.48 18.03 -1.19
CA LEU A 95 30.21 17.64 -0.56
C LEU A 95 29.70 18.76 0.31
N GLN A 96 28.57 19.32 -0.04
CA GLN A 96 27.84 20.20 0.85
C GLN A 96 27.02 19.33 1.82
N TYR A 97 27.51 19.20 3.05
CA TYR A 97 26.77 18.56 4.12
C TYR A 97 25.64 19.49 4.57
N LYS A 98 24.40 19.11 4.29
CA LYS A 98 23.25 19.77 4.93
C LYS A 98 23.34 19.47 6.42
N ASN A 99 23.38 20.50 7.26
CA ASN A 99 23.21 20.30 8.69
C ASN A 99 21.84 19.64 8.90
N LEU A 100 21.86 18.39 9.32
CA LEU A 100 20.62 17.66 9.63
C LEU A 100 19.95 18.38 10.81
N SER A 101 18.64 18.55 10.72
CA SER A 101 17.85 18.98 11.86
C SER A 101 17.88 17.93 12.96
N ASP A 102 17.64 18.33 14.21
CA ASP A 102 17.54 17.39 15.33
C ASP A 102 16.53 16.26 15.04
N GLU A 103 15.51 16.54 14.24
CA GLU A 103 14.51 15.56 13.82
C GLU A 103 15.05 14.53 12.85
N GLU A 104 15.83 14.97 11.86
CA GLU A 104 16.48 14.08 10.90
C GLU A 104 17.54 13.22 11.59
N VAL A 105 18.30 13.79 12.52
CA VAL A 105 19.27 13.04 13.36
C VAL A 105 18.57 11.98 14.22
N TYR A 106 17.44 12.35 14.84
CA TYR A 106 16.66 11.42 15.66
C TYR A 106 16.12 10.24 14.82
N GLU A 107 15.58 10.52 13.65
CA GLU A 107 15.08 9.49 12.73
C GLU A 107 16.21 8.57 12.25
N LEU A 108 17.36 9.14 11.90
CA LEU A 108 18.55 8.36 11.52
C LEU A 108 19.00 7.43 12.64
N ASN A 109 19.06 7.93 13.87
CA ASN A 109 19.41 7.13 15.05
C ASN A 109 18.40 5.99 15.28
N MET A 110 17.10 6.21 15.00
CA MET A 110 16.11 5.14 15.07
C MET A 110 16.43 4.03 14.07
N TYR A 111 16.65 4.37 12.78
CA TYR A 111 17.01 3.36 11.78
C TYR A 111 18.26 2.58 12.18
N GLN A 112 19.28 3.26 12.69
CA GLN A 112 20.52 2.60 13.15
C GLN A 112 20.26 1.66 14.32
N ALA A 113 19.48 2.08 15.31
CA ALA A 113 19.16 1.24 16.48
C ALA A 113 18.35 -0.01 16.08
N TYR A 114 17.36 0.15 15.20
CA TYR A 114 16.59 -0.98 14.69
C TYR A 114 17.44 -1.94 13.86
N ASP A 115 18.39 -1.44 13.07
CA ASP A 115 19.34 -2.25 12.31
C ASP A 115 20.28 -3.05 13.22
N VAL A 116 20.80 -2.41 14.28
CA VAL A 116 21.63 -3.09 15.31
C VAL A 116 20.86 -4.23 15.96
N VAL A 117 19.59 -4.01 16.34
CA VAL A 117 18.75 -5.07 16.94
C VAL A 117 18.46 -6.18 15.94
N ALA A 118 18.11 -5.84 14.70
CA ALA A 118 17.82 -6.84 13.66
C ALA A 118 19.02 -7.75 13.39
N LYS A 119 20.22 -7.17 13.30
CA LYS A 119 21.48 -7.93 13.17
C LYS A 119 21.76 -8.77 14.40
N TYR A 120 21.56 -8.23 15.60
CA TYR A 120 21.78 -8.96 16.84
C TYR A 120 20.88 -10.19 16.93
N ILE A 121 19.55 -10.05 16.80
CA ILE A 121 18.62 -11.17 16.94
C ILE A 121 18.81 -12.23 15.86
N SER A 122 19.07 -11.82 14.60
CA SER A 122 19.27 -12.76 13.50
C SER A 122 20.63 -13.45 13.50
N SER A 123 21.59 -12.95 14.24
CA SER A 123 22.91 -13.58 14.42
C SER A 123 22.95 -14.62 15.53
N GLN A 124 21.89 -14.72 16.36
CA GLN A 124 21.85 -15.69 17.45
C GLN A 124 21.82 -17.12 16.90
N THR A 125 22.59 -18.01 17.48
CA THR A 125 22.69 -19.42 17.10
C THR A 125 22.12 -20.36 18.17
N ASP A 126 21.96 -19.87 19.39
CA ASP A 126 21.47 -20.61 20.55
C ASP A 126 19.94 -20.55 20.62
N PHE A 127 19.30 -21.48 19.93
CA PHE A 127 17.84 -21.63 19.92
C PHE A 127 17.43 -22.60 21.02
N ASN A 128 16.47 -22.20 21.86
CA ASN A 128 15.92 -23.08 22.87
C ASN A 128 14.93 -24.11 22.25
N ASN A 129 14.48 -25.08 23.05
CA ASN A 129 13.63 -26.19 22.58
C ASN A 129 12.30 -25.71 21.95
N LEU A 130 11.68 -24.64 22.48
CA LEU A 130 10.44 -24.09 21.91
C LEU A 130 10.68 -23.47 20.53
N GLN A 131 11.76 -22.72 20.41
CA GLN A 131 12.16 -22.07 19.16
C GLN A 131 12.52 -23.13 18.11
N MET A 132 13.28 -24.15 18.48
CA MET A 132 13.59 -25.27 17.56
C MET A 132 12.34 -26.01 17.12
N ALA A 133 11.43 -26.33 18.05
CA ALA A 133 10.16 -26.97 17.71
C ALA A 133 9.30 -26.14 16.73
N GLU A 134 9.29 -24.81 16.87
CA GLU A 134 8.58 -23.94 15.92
C GLU A 134 9.25 -23.92 14.54
N LEU A 135 10.60 -23.90 14.47
CA LEU A 135 11.33 -23.98 13.21
C LEU A 135 11.08 -25.32 12.51
N ASP A 136 11.16 -26.43 13.26
CA ASP A 136 10.92 -27.78 12.72
C ASP A 136 9.47 -27.91 12.22
N LYS A 137 8.50 -27.43 12.99
CA LYS A 137 7.08 -27.39 12.60
C LYS A 137 6.87 -26.67 11.28
N ARG A 138 7.59 -25.57 11.03
CA ARG A 138 7.47 -24.75 9.81
C ARG A 138 8.45 -25.13 8.73
N GLN A 139 9.31 -26.11 8.99
CA GLN A 139 10.38 -26.55 8.08
C GLN A 139 11.35 -25.41 7.72
N PHE A 140 11.63 -24.50 8.68
CA PHE A 140 12.57 -23.41 8.49
C PHE A 140 13.97 -23.82 8.91
N SER A 141 14.97 -23.62 8.05
CA SER A 141 16.38 -23.69 8.46
C SER A 141 16.81 -22.41 9.17
N LYS A 142 17.85 -22.50 10.02
CA LYS A 142 18.42 -21.32 10.70
C LYS A 142 18.98 -20.30 9.69
N GLU A 143 19.60 -20.78 8.62
CA GLU A 143 20.13 -19.96 7.53
C GLU A 143 19.01 -19.23 6.80
N PHE A 144 17.91 -19.92 6.54
CA PHE A 144 16.74 -19.31 5.90
C PHE A 144 16.20 -18.16 6.74
N ILE A 145 15.85 -18.39 8.00
CA ILE A 145 15.27 -17.31 8.85
C ILE A 145 16.25 -16.15 9.05
N LYS A 146 17.57 -16.43 9.16
CA LYS A 146 18.61 -15.41 9.24
C LYS A 146 18.61 -14.51 8.00
N SER A 147 18.46 -15.07 6.80
CA SER A 147 18.43 -14.31 5.55
C SER A 147 17.23 -13.36 5.45
N TYR A 148 16.17 -13.59 6.23
CA TYR A 148 14.99 -12.74 6.37
C TYR A 148 14.99 -11.90 7.66
N MET A 149 16.14 -11.81 8.34
CA MET A 149 16.28 -11.09 9.62
C MET A 149 15.25 -11.53 10.68
N VAL A 150 14.89 -12.81 10.66
CA VAL A 150 14.10 -13.44 11.73
C VAL A 150 15.07 -14.09 12.72
N GLY A 151 14.79 -13.96 14.01
CA GLY A 151 15.71 -14.47 15.01
C GLY A 151 15.10 -14.54 16.41
N VAL A 152 15.96 -14.63 17.40
CA VAL A 152 15.58 -14.84 18.80
C VAL A 152 16.34 -13.89 19.73
N CYS A 153 15.81 -13.66 20.91
CA CYS A 153 16.46 -12.90 21.97
C CYS A 153 16.33 -13.69 23.28
N ASN A 154 17.32 -14.53 23.58
CA ASN A 154 17.31 -15.34 24.80
C ASN A 154 17.80 -14.57 26.04
N ASP A 155 18.55 -13.48 25.84
CA ASP A 155 19.00 -12.57 26.90
C ASP A 155 18.78 -11.11 26.49
N TYR A 156 17.72 -10.52 27.01
CA TYR A 156 17.42 -9.10 26.79
C TYR A 156 18.48 -8.17 27.39
N HIS A 157 19.10 -8.55 28.51
CA HIS A 157 20.14 -7.71 29.12
C HIS A 157 21.38 -7.63 28.24
N ALA A 158 21.74 -8.73 27.58
CA ALA A 158 22.83 -8.75 26.62
C ALA A 158 22.50 -7.90 25.38
N LEU A 159 21.26 -7.97 24.86
CA LEU A 159 20.80 -7.09 23.77
C LEU A 159 20.87 -5.61 24.17
N ARG A 160 20.35 -5.27 25.36
CA ARG A 160 20.39 -3.88 25.86
C ARG A 160 21.81 -3.37 26.02
N LYS A 161 22.70 -4.21 26.56
CA LYS A 161 24.12 -3.88 26.64
C LYS A 161 24.73 -3.64 25.26
N HIS A 162 24.42 -4.49 24.29
CA HIS A 162 24.91 -4.32 22.90
C HIS A 162 24.48 -2.99 22.30
N LEU A 163 23.24 -2.53 22.55
CA LEU A 163 22.75 -1.21 22.14
C LEU A 163 23.52 -0.06 22.82
N LEU A 164 23.79 -0.18 24.13
CA LEU A 164 24.59 0.81 24.86
C LEU A 164 26.02 0.88 24.33
N ASP A 165 26.65 -0.27 24.09
CA ASP A 165 28.00 -0.38 23.52
C ASP A 165 28.04 0.18 22.06
N SER A 166 26.91 0.19 21.36
CA SER A 166 26.74 0.82 20.06
C SER A 166 26.47 2.33 20.11
N GLY A 167 26.49 2.94 21.31
CA GLY A 167 26.41 4.39 21.52
C GLY A 167 25.02 4.94 21.79
N PHE A 168 23.99 4.09 21.91
CA PHE A 168 22.64 4.55 22.24
C PHE A 168 22.47 4.71 23.76
N THR A 169 21.65 5.70 24.17
CA THR A 169 21.37 5.93 25.60
C THR A 169 20.18 5.09 26.07
N ASN A 170 20.14 4.79 27.39
CA ASN A 170 18.99 4.09 27.97
C ASN A 170 17.65 4.79 27.69
N SER A 171 17.64 6.12 27.80
CA SER A 171 16.42 6.92 27.55
C SER A 171 15.95 6.76 26.11
N PHE A 172 16.87 6.81 25.14
CA PHE A 172 16.54 6.66 23.72
C PHE A 172 16.01 5.25 23.41
N ILE A 173 16.66 4.19 23.94
CA ILE A 173 16.23 2.79 23.78
C ILE A 173 14.79 2.60 24.28
N ASP A 174 14.45 3.17 25.44
CA ASP A 174 13.11 3.05 26.03
C ASP A 174 12.08 3.91 25.25
N GLU A 175 12.48 5.09 24.79
CA GLU A 175 11.63 5.99 24.00
C GLU A 175 11.21 5.36 22.67
N ILE A 176 12.09 4.64 22.00
CA ILE A 176 11.80 4.00 20.71
C ILE A 176 11.26 2.57 20.83
N ASP A 177 10.79 2.15 22.01
CA ASP A 177 10.19 0.84 22.34
C ASP A 177 11.15 -0.36 22.22
N LEU A 178 12.45 -0.16 22.11
CA LEU A 178 13.45 -1.24 22.16
C LEU A 178 13.70 -1.74 23.60
N GLY A 179 13.14 -1.05 24.62
CA GLY A 179 13.05 -1.48 26.00
C GLY A 179 11.97 -2.53 26.30
N ASN A 180 11.21 -2.97 25.30
CA ASN A 180 10.05 -3.83 25.47
C ASN A 180 10.44 -5.30 25.69
N THR A 181 10.52 -5.73 26.94
CA THR A 181 10.89 -7.10 27.32
C THR A 181 9.88 -8.16 26.90
N ASN A 182 8.59 -7.79 26.66
CA ASN A 182 7.61 -8.72 26.13
C ASN A 182 7.87 -9.04 24.65
N LEU A 183 8.41 -8.09 23.91
CA LEU A 183 8.82 -8.27 22.52
C LEU A 183 10.11 -9.13 22.44
N PHE A 184 11.11 -8.78 23.26
CA PHE A 184 12.41 -9.45 23.31
C PHE A 184 12.46 -10.48 24.45
N ASN A 185 11.60 -11.50 24.34
CA ASN A 185 11.44 -12.56 25.33
C ASN A 185 12.00 -13.89 24.79
N PRO A 186 12.66 -14.73 25.62
CA PRO A 186 13.21 -16.02 25.17
C PRO A 186 12.15 -17.03 24.69
N ASN A 187 10.87 -16.81 24.98
CA ASN A 187 9.77 -17.63 24.46
C ASN A 187 9.25 -17.16 23.08
N ASN A 188 9.95 -16.23 22.45
CA ASN A 188 9.50 -15.64 21.18
C ASN A 188 10.37 -16.05 19.99
N LEU A 189 9.73 -16.10 18.83
CA LEU A 189 10.37 -15.97 17.52
C LEU A 189 10.09 -14.56 17.01
N ILE A 190 11.12 -13.80 16.63
CA ILE A 190 11.04 -12.37 16.36
C ILE A 190 11.25 -12.11 14.87
N TYR A 191 10.26 -11.49 14.24
CA TYR A 191 10.26 -11.07 12.83
C TYR A 191 10.66 -9.60 12.74
N THR A 192 11.64 -9.27 11.91
CA THR A 192 12.00 -7.90 11.61
C THR A 192 11.12 -7.35 10.51
N ILE A 193 10.42 -6.25 10.79
CA ILE A 193 9.62 -5.52 9.80
C ILE A 193 10.49 -4.46 9.16
N CYS A 194 10.60 -4.49 7.84
CA CYS A 194 11.35 -3.52 7.06
C CYS A 194 10.43 -2.53 6.34
N ASP A 195 10.99 -1.38 6.02
CA ASP A 195 10.37 -0.45 5.07
C ASP A 195 10.53 -0.94 3.61
N ASP A 196 10.04 -0.15 2.67
CA ASP A 196 10.09 -0.47 1.24
C ASP A 196 11.52 -0.60 0.69
N PHE A 197 12.51 -0.05 1.39
CA PHE A 197 13.93 -0.10 1.02
C PHE A 197 14.70 -1.24 1.69
N GLY A 198 14.05 -1.98 2.59
CA GLY A 198 14.66 -3.07 3.35
C GLY A 198 15.32 -2.64 4.65
N ARG A 199 15.10 -1.39 5.11
CA ARG A 199 15.62 -0.92 6.40
C ARG A 199 14.69 -1.39 7.53
N PRO A 200 15.23 -1.98 8.61
CA PRO A 200 14.44 -2.34 9.79
C PRO A 200 13.74 -1.12 10.41
N VAL A 201 12.45 -1.23 10.68
CA VAL A 201 11.62 -0.16 11.25
C VAL A 201 10.76 -0.62 12.42
N ALA A 202 10.61 -1.93 12.62
CA ALA A 202 9.83 -2.51 13.70
C ALA A 202 10.14 -3.99 13.89
N PHE A 203 9.62 -4.55 14.96
CA PHE A 203 9.66 -5.98 15.23
C PHE A 203 8.28 -6.50 15.57
N MET A 204 8.03 -7.76 15.23
CA MET A 204 6.86 -8.51 15.66
C MET A 204 7.32 -9.86 16.22
N ALA A 205 6.93 -10.16 17.44
CA ALA A 205 7.26 -11.39 18.12
C ALA A 205 6.05 -12.34 18.15
N ARG A 206 6.27 -13.59 17.78
CA ARG A 206 5.34 -14.69 17.97
C ARG A 206 5.66 -15.35 19.32
N ASN A 207 4.70 -15.35 20.21
CA ASN A 207 4.77 -16.01 21.50
C ASN A 207 4.54 -17.52 21.35
N LEU A 208 5.58 -18.31 21.61
CA LEU A 208 5.60 -19.76 21.40
C LEU A 208 4.95 -20.56 22.55
N ILE A 209 4.66 -19.90 23.68
CA ILE A 209 3.91 -20.49 24.82
C ILE A 209 2.44 -20.09 24.83
N TYR A 210 1.99 -19.36 23.79
CA TYR A 210 0.57 -19.00 23.67
C TYR A 210 -0.31 -20.25 23.48
N ASP A 211 -1.28 -20.43 24.38
CA ASP A 211 -2.21 -21.57 24.42
C ASP A 211 -3.69 -21.17 24.25
N GLY A 212 -3.96 -19.88 24.11
CA GLY A 212 -5.32 -19.35 23.98
C GLY A 212 -6.11 -19.27 25.28
N VAL A 213 -5.52 -19.68 26.41
CA VAL A 213 -6.20 -19.68 27.72
C VAL A 213 -6.34 -18.26 28.23
N VAL A 214 -7.58 -17.86 28.54
CA VAL A 214 -7.92 -16.53 29.07
C VAL A 214 -8.17 -16.63 30.59
N ASN A 215 -7.53 -15.74 31.35
CA ASN A 215 -7.80 -15.60 32.78
C ASN A 215 -9.17 -14.94 32.97
N PRO A 216 -10.13 -15.61 33.64
CA PRO A 216 -11.49 -15.10 33.79
C PRO A 216 -11.58 -13.85 34.67
N GLU A 217 -10.60 -13.59 35.54
CA GLU A 217 -10.62 -12.44 36.45
C GLU A 217 -10.31 -11.11 35.77
N ASN A 218 -9.45 -11.14 34.74
CA ASN A 218 -8.96 -9.91 34.09
C ASN A 218 -9.13 -9.91 32.56
N ASN A 219 -9.71 -10.95 31.99
CA ASN A 219 -9.93 -11.16 30.56
C ASN A 219 -8.66 -11.03 29.71
N LYS A 220 -7.50 -11.44 30.26
CA LYS A 220 -6.22 -11.45 29.56
C LYS A 220 -5.74 -12.89 29.35
N PHE A 221 -4.97 -13.11 28.29
CA PHE A 221 -4.32 -14.40 28.06
C PHE A 221 -3.32 -14.71 29.18
N VAL A 222 -3.38 -15.93 29.73
CA VAL A 222 -2.54 -16.38 30.85
C VAL A 222 -1.05 -16.28 30.47
N ASN A 223 -0.68 -16.78 29.29
CA ASN A 223 0.68 -16.78 28.77
C ASN A 223 0.97 -15.56 27.86
N GLY A 224 0.18 -14.49 27.94
CA GLY A 224 0.29 -13.32 27.10
C GLY A 224 -0.33 -13.48 25.70
N PRO A 225 -0.33 -12.43 24.88
CA PRO A 225 -0.93 -12.47 23.55
C PRO A 225 -0.13 -13.36 22.59
N LYS A 226 -0.78 -13.90 21.55
CA LYS A 226 -0.16 -14.70 20.49
C LYS A 226 0.94 -13.94 19.75
N PHE A 227 0.74 -12.64 19.55
CA PHE A 227 1.71 -11.75 18.91
C PHE A 227 1.88 -10.46 19.72
N THR A 228 3.13 -9.99 19.80
CA THR A 228 3.51 -8.69 20.36
C THR A 228 4.31 -7.93 19.29
N GLY A 229 3.90 -6.71 18.98
CA GLY A 229 4.58 -5.86 17.98
C GLY A 229 5.13 -4.57 18.59
N SER A 230 6.06 -3.94 17.89
CA SER A 230 6.52 -2.58 18.19
C SER A 230 5.36 -1.61 18.24
N LYS A 231 5.42 -0.66 19.17
CA LYS A 231 4.39 0.38 19.32
C LYS A 231 4.38 1.33 18.13
N THR A 232 3.18 1.75 17.74
CA THR A 232 2.96 2.77 16.70
C THR A 232 2.74 4.18 17.27
N SER A 233 2.60 4.29 18.59
CA SER A 233 2.31 5.54 19.31
C SER A 233 3.56 6.25 19.83
N ILE A 234 4.75 5.95 19.28
CA ILE A 234 6.00 6.64 19.62
C ILE A 234 6.03 8.02 18.98
N LYS A 235 6.57 8.99 19.68
CA LYS A 235 6.83 10.32 19.11
C LYS A 235 7.78 10.18 17.91
N LYS A 236 7.39 10.70 16.75
CA LYS A 236 8.16 10.62 15.48
C LYS A 236 8.41 9.19 14.98
N ASN A 237 7.37 8.37 14.98
CA ASN A 237 7.49 6.97 14.61
C ASN A 237 7.79 6.77 13.11
N ILE A 238 8.86 6.00 12.82
CA ILE A 238 9.20 5.53 11.46
C ILE A 238 8.37 4.31 11.03
N TYR A 239 7.66 3.69 11.97
CA TYR A 239 6.79 2.54 11.73
C TYR A 239 5.31 2.92 11.75
N ARG A 240 4.67 2.84 10.60
CA ARG A 240 3.23 2.99 10.46
C ARG A 240 2.63 1.65 10.03
N LYS A 241 2.02 0.96 10.98
CA LYS A 241 1.51 -0.41 10.79
C LYS A 241 0.55 -0.55 9.60
N ASN A 242 -0.27 0.47 9.35
CA ASN A 242 -1.24 0.52 8.27
C ASN A 242 -0.63 0.85 6.89
N GLU A 243 0.68 1.10 6.81
CA GLU A 243 1.41 1.36 5.56
C GLU A 243 2.39 0.24 5.22
N ARG A 244 2.70 -0.66 6.16
CA ARG A 244 3.77 -1.65 6.01
C ARG A 244 3.23 -3.02 5.61
N LEU A 245 3.85 -3.59 4.60
CA LEU A 245 3.63 -4.96 4.17
C LEU A 245 4.92 -5.74 4.41
N TYR A 246 4.84 -6.79 5.22
CA TYR A 246 5.97 -7.65 5.55
C TYR A 246 6.54 -8.28 4.28
N LEU A 247 7.85 -8.23 4.10
CA LEU A 247 8.62 -8.72 2.94
C LEU A 247 8.39 -7.97 1.61
N LEU A 248 7.71 -6.81 1.59
CA LEU A 248 7.52 -6.06 0.34
C LEU A 248 8.84 -5.70 -0.33
N HIS A 249 9.86 -5.33 0.45
CA HIS A 249 11.20 -4.99 -0.06
C HIS A 249 11.89 -6.14 -0.81
N VAL A 250 11.51 -7.39 -0.51
CA VAL A 250 11.97 -8.59 -1.23
C VAL A 250 11.05 -8.86 -2.42
N ALA A 251 9.75 -8.96 -2.17
CA ALA A 251 8.76 -9.38 -3.16
C ALA A 251 8.73 -8.49 -4.41
N LYS A 252 8.79 -7.17 -4.25
CA LYS A 252 8.72 -6.20 -5.35
C LYS A 252 9.88 -6.26 -6.34
N LYS A 253 11.04 -6.81 -5.93
CA LYS A 253 12.23 -6.94 -6.79
C LYS A 253 12.05 -8.03 -7.84
N LEU A 254 11.25 -9.05 -7.54
CA LEU A 254 11.13 -10.26 -8.34
C LEU A 254 9.92 -10.22 -9.28
N ASN A 255 8.81 -9.64 -8.81
CA ASN A 255 7.58 -9.59 -9.59
C ASN A 255 6.73 -8.38 -9.19
N LYS A 256 5.93 -7.88 -10.13
CA LYS A 256 4.94 -6.82 -9.89
C LYS A 256 3.54 -7.38 -9.58
N SER A 257 3.36 -8.68 -9.73
CA SER A 257 2.18 -9.43 -9.25
C SER A 257 2.48 -9.96 -7.84
N ILE A 258 1.74 -9.48 -6.85
CA ILE A 258 2.00 -9.73 -5.43
C ILE A 258 0.85 -10.52 -4.81
N TYR A 259 1.18 -11.57 -4.06
CA TYR A 259 0.24 -12.20 -3.14
C TYR A 259 0.27 -11.50 -1.79
N ILE A 260 -0.91 -11.28 -1.21
CA ILE A 260 -1.07 -10.75 0.14
C ILE A 260 -1.70 -11.82 1.03
N VAL A 261 -1.05 -12.14 2.14
CA VAL A 261 -1.54 -13.06 3.18
C VAL A 261 -1.68 -12.35 4.52
N GLU A 262 -2.43 -12.93 5.47
CA GLU A 262 -2.70 -12.27 6.77
C GLU A 262 -1.44 -12.21 7.64
N GLY A 263 -0.71 -13.29 7.76
CA GLY A 263 0.36 -13.44 8.74
C GLY A 263 1.77 -13.27 8.19
N ASN A 264 2.68 -12.77 9.02
CA ASN A 264 4.10 -12.73 8.69
C ASN A 264 4.67 -14.16 8.55
N SER A 265 4.18 -15.09 9.37
CA SER A 265 4.57 -16.50 9.29
C SER A 265 4.17 -17.12 7.97
N ASP A 266 2.96 -16.81 7.48
CA ASP A 266 2.43 -17.36 6.23
C ASP A 266 3.24 -16.84 5.05
N ALA A 267 3.52 -15.52 5.04
CA ALA A 267 4.39 -14.94 4.02
C ALA A 267 5.78 -15.59 4.01
N LEU A 268 6.36 -15.81 5.18
CA LEU A 268 7.68 -16.42 5.31
C LEU A 268 7.67 -17.90 4.84
N SER A 269 6.62 -18.65 5.17
CA SER A 269 6.46 -20.07 4.74
C SER A 269 6.31 -20.18 3.22
N LEU A 270 5.54 -19.30 2.61
CA LEU A 270 5.42 -19.23 1.15
C LEU A 270 6.77 -18.88 0.50
N HIS A 271 7.53 -17.94 1.10
CA HIS A 271 8.89 -17.67 0.67
C HIS A 271 9.82 -18.88 0.82
N ASN A 272 9.71 -19.65 1.91
CA ASN A 272 10.48 -20.88 2.09
C ASN A 272 10.15 -21.93 1.03
N ALA A 273 8.89 -22.04 0.66
CA ALA A 273 8.43 -22.92 -0.41
C ALA A 273 8.83 -22.46 -1.82
N GLY A 274 9.36 -21.24 -1.99
CA GLY A 274 9.81 -20.71 -3.28
C GLY A 274 8.94 -19.62 -3.90
N ILE A 275 7.77 -19.29 -3.33
CA ILE A 275 6.90 -18.21 -3.80
C ILE A 275 7.37 -16.89 -3.19
N LYS A 276 8.27 -16.18 -3.87
CA LYS A 276 8.96 -15.00 -3.32
C LYS A 276 8.20 -13.68 -3.48
N ASN A 277 7.14 -13.63 -4.25
CA ASN A 277 6.30 -12.47 -4.48
C ASN A 277 5.10 -12.41 -3.51
N VAL A 278 5.32 -12.75 -2.25
CA VAL A 278 4.31 -12.77 -1.19
C VAL A 278 4.65 -11.74 -0.13
N VAL A 279 3.63 -11.08 0.39
CA VAL A 279 3.74 -10.13 1.51
C VAL A 279 2.71 -10.45 2.59
N GLY A 280 3.07 -10.18 3.85
CA GLY A 280 2.15 -10.30 4.98
C GLY A 280 1.59 -8.94 5.37
N ILE A 281 0.36 -8.91 5.88
CA ILE A 281 -0.24 -7.71 6.45
C ILE A 281 0.33 -7.52 7.86
N CYS A 282 0.99 -6.38 8.12
CA CYS A 282 1.50 -6.08 9.47
C CYS A 282 0.40 -5.67 10.46
N GLY A 283 -0.84 -5.57 10.00
CA GLY A 283 -2.04 -5.14 10.72
C GLY A 283 -3.11 -6.22 10.83
N LEU A 284 -4.31 -5.77 11.19
CA LEU A 284 -5.51 -6.63 11.20
C LEU A 284 -6.20 -6.62 9.83
N ASP A 285 -6.18 -5.48 9.13
CA ASP A 285 -6.91 -5.26 7.89
C ASP A 285 -6.03 -4.54 6.86
N LEU A 286 -6.29 -4.77 5.58
CA LEU A 286 -5.75 -3.94 4.49
C LEU A 286 -6.42 -2.56 4.51
N SER A 287 -5.61 -1.52 4.39
CA SER A 287 -6.05 -0.13 4.34
C SER A 287 -5.69 0.51 3.01
N GLU A 288 -6.26 1.66 2.71
CA GLU A 288 -5.89 2.48 1.56
C GLU A 288 -4.39 2.82 1.55
N HIS A 289 -3.79 3.00 2.72
CA HIS A 289 -2.36 3.27 2.84
C HIS A 289 -1.50 2.10 2.34
N HIS A 290 -1.92 0.85 2.53
CA HIS A 290 -1.24 -0.32 1.96
C HIS A 290 -1.31 -0.29 0.43
N PHE A 291 -2.46 0.04 -0.16
CA PHE A 291 -2.58 0.19 -1.61
C PHE A 291 -1.73 1.35 -2.15
N ASN A 292 -1.64 2.47 -1.43
CA ASN A 292 -0.73 3.57 -1.77
C ASN A 292 0.74 3.13 -1.71
N THR A 293 1.10 2.28 -0.77
CA THR A 293 2.43 1.67 -0.70
C THR A 293 2.70 0.75 -1.90
N LEU A 294 1.73 -0.08 -2.29
CA LEU A 294 1.83 -0.92 -3.49
C LEU A 294 1.99 -0.09 -4.77
N ARG A 295 1.21 1.00 -4.93
CA ARG A 295 1.33 1.95 -6.05
C ARG A 295 2.72 2.55 -6.16
N ARG A 296 3.26 3.10 -5.05
CA ARG A 296 4.62 3.67 -5.00
C ARG A 296 5.70 2.65 -5.41
N ASN A 297 5.44 1.36 -5.22
CA ASN A 297 6.32 0.28 -5.60
C ASN A 297 5.96 -0.37 -6.95
N SER A 298 5.04 0.24 -7.72
CA SER A 298 4.59 -0.21 -9.04
C SER A 298 4.00 -1.63 -9.04
N CYS A 299 3.34 -2.02 -7.95
CA CYS A 299 2.65 -3.30 -7.81
C CYS A 299 1.16 -3.11 -8.10
N TYR A 300 0.72 -3.49 -9.30
CA TYR A 300 -0.64 -3.24 -9.80
C TYR A 300 -1.45 -4.52 -10.09
N ASP A 301 -0.92 -5.71 -9.80
CA ASP A 301 -1.64 -7.00 -9.89
C ASP A 301 -1.52 -7.71 -8.54
N ILE A 302 -2.62 -7.76 -7.80
CA ILE A 302 -2.63 -8.23 -6.42
C ILE A 302 -3.56 -9.44 -6.30
N THR A 303 -3.08 -10.47 -5.63
CA THR A 303 -3.87 -11.65 -5.26
C THR A 303 -3.94 -11.73 -3.74
N ILE A 304 -5.13 -11.62 -3.17
CA ILE A 304 -5.36 -11.69 -1.72
C ILE A 304 -5.72 -13.13 -1.38
N CYS A 305 -4.96 -13.74 -0.47
CA CYS A 305 -5.20 -15.07 0.07
C CYS A 305 -5.29 -14.96 1.59
N LEU A 306 -6.51 -15.07 2.12
CA LEU A 306 -6.79 -15.04 3.56
C LEU A 306 -7.02 -16.47 4.09
N ASP A 307 -7.07 -16.60 5.41
CA ASP A 307 -7.38 -17.87 6.07
C ASP A 307 -8.77 -18.37 5.63
N ASN A 308 -8.98 -19.68 5.56
CA ASN A 308 -10.27 -20.26 5.14
C ASN A 308 -11.33 -20.32 6.24
N ASP A 309 -11.11 -19.63 7.37
CA ASP A 309 -12.09 -19.56 8.44
C ASP A 309 -13.15 -18.46 8.20
N ASP A 310 -14.22 -18.47 8.99
CA ASP A 310 -15.32 -17.48 8.86
C ASP A 310 -14.84 -16.05 9.15
N ALA A 311 -13.81 -15.90 9.99
CA ALA A 311 -13.21 -14.60 10.29
C ALA A 311 -12.45 -14.04 9.07
N GLY A 312 -11.66 -14.87 8.38
CA GLY A 312 -10.97 -14.51 7.15
C GLY A 312 -11.93 -14.15 6.02
N LYS A 313 -12.99 -14.98 5.82
CA LYS A 313 -14.05 -14.69 4.85
C LYS A 313 -14.80 -13.38 5.18
N SER A 314 -15.13 -13.15 6.45
CA SER A 314 -15.80 -11.90 6.90
C SER A 314 -14.91 -10.67 6.69
N LYS A 315 -13.60 -10.78 6.94
CA LYS A 315 -12.64 -9.70 6.66
C LYS A 315 -12.56 -9.41 5.16
N ALA A 316 -12.47 -10.47 4.34
CA ALA A 316 -12.43 -10.34 2.89
C ALA A 316 -13.68 -9.61 2.38
N ARG A 317 -14.88 -9.94 2.88
CA ARG A 317 -16.15 -9.26 2.51
C ARG A 317 -16.12 -7.78 2.87
N LYS A 318 -15.75 -7.42 4.10
CA LYS A 318 -15.66 -6.01 4.53
C LYS A 318 -14.66 -5.21 3.69
N MET A 319 -13.55 -5.84 3.35
CA MET A 319 -12.51 -5.25 2.52
C MET A 319 -12.96 -5.05 1.07
N LEU A 320 -13.76 -5.99 0.56
CA LEU A 320 -14.22 -6.02 -0.83
C LEU A 320 -15.00 -4.77 -1.22
N ASP A 321 -15.95 -4.33 -0.40
CA ASP A 321 -16.76 -3.13 -0.69
C ASP A 321 -15.87 -1.87 -0.75
N THR A 322 -14.89 -1.75 0.16
CA THR A 322 -13.89 -0.68 0.13
C THR A 322 -13.02 -0.73 -1.12
N ILE A 323 -12.52 -1.92 -1.46
CA ILE A 323 -11.67 -2.14 -2.64
C ILE A 323 -12.42 -1.72 -3.91
N LEU A 324 -13.63 -2.24 -4.10
CA LEU A 324 -14.41 -2.01 -5.31
C LEU A 324 -14.79 -0.53 -5.50
N ALA A 325 -14.98 0.20 -4.40
CA ALA A 325 -15.36 1.61 -4.45
C ALA A 325 -14.18 2.58 -4.62
N THR A 326 -12.94 2.18 -4.27
CA THR A 326 -11.82 3.12 -4.16
C THR A 326 -10.55 2.73 -4.91
N ILE A 327 -10.37 1.44 -5.22
CA ILE A 327 -9.14 0.94 -5.83
C ILE A 327 -9.40 0.54 -7.28
N HIS A 328 -9.22 1.49 -8.19
CA HIS A 328 -9.54 1.30 -9.60
C HIS A 328 -8.31 1.02 -10.48
N ASP A 329 -7.14 1.40 -10.04
CA ASP A 329 -5.87 1.31 -10.76
C ASP A 329 -5.11 0.00 -10.53
N ILE A 330 -5.45 -0.75 -9.48
CA ILE A 330 -4.87 -2.04 -9.12
C ILE A 330 -5.84 -3.16 -9.52
N LYS A 331 -5.32 -4.19 -10.16
CA LYS A 331 -6.07 -5.42 -10.44
C LYS A 331 -6.06 -6.30 -9.20
N ILE A 332 -7.22 -6.57 -8.63
CA ILE A 332 -7.35 -7.34 -7.40
C ILE A 332 -8.13 -8.62 -7.64
N LYS A 333 -7.58 -9.71 -7.18
CA LYS A 333 -8.16 -11.05 -7.19
C LYS A 333 -8.11 -11.64 -5.79
N PHE A 334 -8.99 -12.59 -5.54
CA PHE A 334 -9.01 -13.40 -4.32
C PHE A 334 -8.69 -14.85 -4.63
N VAL A 335 -8.01 -15.48 -3.70
CA VAL A 335 -7.79 -16.94 -3.66
C VAL A 335 -8.31 -17.42 -2.30
N PHE A 336 -9.12 -18.45 -2.32
CA PHE A 336 -9.63 -19.10 -1.13
C PHE A 336 -9.04 -20.50 -1.04
N LEU A 337 -8.53 -20.83 0.14
CA LEU A 337 -8.08 -22.17 0.43
C LEU A 337 -9.29 -23.10 0.52
N PRO A 338 -9.23 -24.32 -0.03
CA PRO A 338 -10.33 -25.29 0.07
C PRO A 338 -10.70 -25.58 1.52
N ASP A 339 -11.99 -25.86 1.75
CA ASP A 339 -12.45 -26.28 3.07
C ASP A 339 -11.95 -27.70 3.37
N GLU A 340 -11.39 -27.89 4.55
CA GLU A 340 -10.96 -29.18 5.06
C GLU A 340 -11.84 -29.62 6.24
N TYR A 341 -11.94 -30.93 6.40
CA TYR A 341 -12.75 -31.53 7.45
C TYR A 341 -11.93 -32.59 8.18
N ASP A 342 -12.11 -32.64 9.50
CA ASP A 342 -11.52 -33.70 10.32
C ASP A 342 -12.26 -35.06 10.14
N ALA A 343 -11.79 -36.09 10.86
CA ALA A 343 -12.39 -37.41 10.82
C ALA A 343 -13.84 -37.45 11.35
N ASP A 344 -14.22 -36.46 12.15
CA ASP A 344 -15.55 -36.32 12.74
C ASP A 344 -16.47 -35.43 11.87
N GLY A 345 -15.97 -34.91 10.74
CA GLY A 345 -16.72 -34.08 9.80
C GLY A 345 -16.78 -32.59 10.19
N ASN A 346 -16.00 -32.15 11.18
CA ASN A 346 -15.93 -30.73 11.52
C ASN A 346 -14.95 -30.01 10.60
N LYS A 347 -15.30 -28.78 10.19
CA LYS A 347 -14.43 -27.93 9.38
C LYS A 347 -13.18 -27.57 10.18
N VAL A 348 -12.02 -27.83 9.58
CA VAL A 348 -10.71 -27.49 10.15
C VAL A 348 -10.21 -26.20 9.54
N LYS A 349 -9.74 -25.29 10.40
CA LYS A 349 -9.05 -24.09 9.93
C LYS A 349 -7.73 -24.49 9.29
N ILE A 350 -7.47 -23.97 8.09
CA ILE A 350 -6.18 -24.08 7.42
C ILE A 350 -5.73 -22.66 7.03
N ASP A 351 -4.48 -22.33 7.30
CA ASP A 351 -3.83 -21.11 6.85
C ASP A 351 -2.90 -21.38 5.65
N PRO A 352 -2.43 -20.34 4.93
CA PRO A 352 -1.56 -20.52 3.78
C PRO A 352 -0.25 -21.27 4.09
N ASP A 353 0.30 -21.10 5.32
CA ASP A 353 1.48 -21.85 5.79
C ASP A 353 1.20 -23.35 5.89
N GLU A 354 0.08 -23.71 6.50
CA GLU A 354 -0.30 -25.11 6.64
C GLU A 354 -0.64 -25.76 5.29
N TYR A 355 -1.37 -25.03 4.45
CA TYR A 355 -1.76 -25.49 3.13
C TYR A 355 -0.54 -25.83 2.26
N ILE A 356 0.46 -24.91 2.18
CA ILE A 356 1.64 -25.13 1.34
C ILE A 356 2.52 -26.27 1.87
N ARG A 357 2.60 -26.45 3.19
CA ARG A 357 3.33 -27.59 3.79
C ARG A 357 2.67 -28.94 3.50
N LYS A 358 1.34 -28.96 3.39
CA LYS A 358 0.56 -30.19 3.19
C LYS A 358 0.46 -30.58 1.72
N TYR A 359 0.22 -29.63 0.83
CA TYR A 359 -0.09 -29.87 -0.57
C TYR A 359 1.01 -29.44 -1.55
N GLY A 360 1.93 -28.59 -1.12
CA GLY A 360 3.03 -28.11 -1.93
C GLY A 360 2.71 -26.88 -2.78
N ILE A 361 3.75 -26.43 -3.48
CA ILE A 361 3.72 -25.17 -4.24
C ILE A 361 2.81 -25.24 -5.47
N ASP A 362 2.85 -26.36 -6.19
CA ASP A 362 2.10 -26.51 -7.45
C ASP A 362 0.60 -26.47 -7.20
N GLU A 363 0.15 -27.11 -6.13
CA GLU A 363 -1.26 -27.10 -5.73
C GLU A 363 -1.71 -25.71 -5.29
N PHE A 364 -0.89 -24.99 -4.50
CA PHE A 364 -1.20 -23.60 -4.12
C PHE A 364 -1.29 -22.67 -5.34
N LEU A 365 -0.39 -22.79 -6.29
CA LEU A 365 -0.38 -21.95 -7.49
C LEU A 365 -1.52 -22.30 -8.47
N SER A 366 -2.06 -23.52 -8.41
CA SER A 366 -3.18 -23.97 -9.22
C SER A 366 -4.54 -23.48 -8.73
N LEU A 367 -4.63 -22.94 -7.50
CA LEU A 367 -5.87 -22.43 -6.94
C LEU A 367 -6.49 -21.34 -7.82
N ASP A 368 -7.80 -21.40 -7.99
CA ASP A 368 -8.56 -20.45 -8.78
C ASP A 368 -8.46 -19.04 -8.20
N LYS A 369 -8.22 -18.06 -9.08
CA LYS A 369 -8.13 -16.64 -8.74
C LYS A 369 -9.38 -15.92 -9.23
N ILE A 370 -10.23 -15.55 -8.30
CA ILE A 370 -11.52 -14.93 -8.57
C ILE A 370 -11.34 -13.41 -8.63
N ASP A 371 -11.82 -12.77 -9.70
CA ASP A 371 -11.86 -11.30 -9.83
C ASP A 371 -12.73 -10.71 -8.71
N SER A 372 -12.29 -9.58 -8.13
CA SER A 372 -12.97 -8.97 -6.97
C SER A 372 -14.45 -8.63 -7.24
N PHE A 373 -14.77 -8.18 -8.45
CA PHE A 373 -16.16 -7.86 -8.81
C PHE A 373 -17.01 -9.13 -8.96
N VAL A 374 -16.46 -10.19 -9.57
CA VAL A 374 -17.14 -11.49 -9.70
C VAL A 374 -17.38 -12.08 -8.31
N TRP A 375 -16.37 -12.07 -7.46
CA TRP A 375 -16.56 -12.58 -6.11
C TRP A 375 -17.63 -11.82 -5.33
N ARG A 376 -17.75 -10.48 -5.52
CA ARG A 376 -18.84 -9.71 -4.89
C ARG A 376 -20.22 -10.19 -5.34
N LEU A 377 -20.37 -10.58 -6.60
CA LEU A 377 -21.63 -11.16 -7.09
C LEU A 377 -21.92 -12.51 -6.44
N GLU A 378 -20.93 -13.39 -6.34
CA GLU A 378 -21.06 -14.72 -5.69
C GLU A 378 -21.50 -14.62 -4.24
N GLN A 379 -21.13 -13.54 -3.52
CA GLN A 379 -21.54 -13.35 -2.11
C GLN A 379 -23.05 -13.18 -1.93
N PHE A 380 -23.78 -12.70 -2.94
CA PHE A 380 -25.24 -12.60 -2.88
C PHE A 380 -25.92 -13.97 -2.90
N GLU A 381 -25.31 -14.96 -3.56
CA GLU A 381 -25.80 -16.34 -3.52
C GLU A 381 -25.63 -16.97 -2.13
N GLU A 382 -24.51 -16.71 -1.48
CA GLU A 382 -24.22 -17.22 -0.13
C GLU A 382 -25.15 -16.59 0.93
N ASP A 383 -25.59 -15.34 0.73
CA ASP A 383 -26.46 -14.61 1.65
C ASP A 383 -27.96 -14.90 1.44
N ASP A 384 -28.32 -15.85 0.55
CA ASP A 384 -29.72 -16.16 0.15
C ASP A 384 -30.49 -14.94 -0.41
N ASP A 385 -29.80 -13.88 -0.84
CA ASP A 385 -30.39 -12.69 -1.44
C ASP A 385 -30.63 -12.97 -2.94
N GLN A 386 -31.80 -13.51 -3.26
CA GLN A 386 -32.16 -13.89 -4.64
C GLN A 386 -32.92 -12.80 -5.40
N ASP A 387 -33.06 -11.59 -4.85
CA ASP A 387 -33.65 -10.48 -5.55
C ASP A 387 -32.64 -9.83 -6.49
N TYR A 388 -32.62 -10.29 -7.74
CA TYR A 388 -31.71 -9.79 -8.78
C TYR A 388 -31.86 -8.28 -9.06
N GLU A 389 -33.03 -7.70 -8.81
CA GLU A 389 -33.22 -6.25 -8.91
C GLU A 389 -32.45 -5.54 -7.81
N SER A 390 -32.61 -5.97 -6.55
CA SER A 390 -31.86 -5.46 -5.40
C SER A 390 -30.34 -5.60 -5.60
N ILE A 391 -29.89 -6.76 -6.07
CA ILE A 391 -28.46 -6.99 -6.39
C ILE A 391 -27.97 -6.01 -7.46
N THR A 392 -28.74 -5.85 -8.55
CA THR A 392 -28.37 -4.91 -9.61
C THR A 392 -28.22 -3.50 -9.07
N LEU A 393 -29.16 -3.05 -8.26
CA LEU A 393 -29.16 -1.71 -7.67
C LEU A 393 -28.01 -1.49 -6.66
N LYS A 394 -27.58 -2.53 -5.94
CA LYS A 394 -26.38 -2.49 -5.08
C LYS A 394 -25.07 -2.44 -5.88
N MET A 395 -25.01 -3.08 -7.04
CA MET A 395 -23.80 -3.16 -7.86
C MET A 395 -23.60 -1.98 -8.81
N VAL A 396 -24.68 -1.33 -9.27
CA VAL A 396 -24.61 -0.18 -10.19
C VAL A 396 -23.75 0.97 -9.63
N PRO A 397 -23.84 1.39 -8.35
CA PRO A 397 -22.95 2.42 -7.80
C PRO A 397 -21.46 2.07 -7.88
N ILE A 398 -21.11 0.79 -7.72
CA ILE A 398 -19.75 0.29 -7.86
C ILE A 398 -19.25 0.46 -9.30
N ILE A 399 -20.11 0.12 -10.29
CA ILE A 399 -19.79 0.31 -11.70
C ILE A 399 -19.62 1.81 -12.03
N VAL A 400 -20.48 2.67 -11.50
CA VAL A 400 -20.37 4.13 -11.67
C VAL A 400 -19.07 4.68 -11.10
N SER A 401 -18.57 4.13 -9.99
CA SER A 401 -17.32 4.56 -9.38
C SER A 401 -16.06 4.20 -10.18
N GLU A 402 -16.14 3.20 -11.09
CA GLU A 402 -14.99 2.79 -11.90
C GLU A 402 -14.72 3.82 -13.02
N PRO A 403 -13.53 4.47 -13.06
CA PRO A 403 -13.24 5.50 -14.06
C PRO A 403 -12.96 4.95 -15.47
N SER A 404 -12.53 3.69 -15.57
CA SER A 404 -12.18 3.07 -16.85
C SER A 404 -13.42 2.57 -17.58
N SER A 405 -13.73 3.14 -18.76
CA SER A 405 -14.85 2.68 -19.59
C SER A 405 -14.73 1.20 -19.97
N ILE A 406 -13.52 0.71 -20.25
CA ILE A 406 -13.28 -0.70 -20.61
C ILE A 406 -13.60 -1.62 -19.43
N LYS A 407 -13.22 -1.24 -18.22
CA LYS A 407 -13.55 -2.02 -17.01
C LYS A 407 -15.05 -1.97 -16.71
N ARG A 408 -15.67 -0.79 -16.85
CA ARG A 408 -17.15 -0.66 -16.72
C ARG A 408 -17.88 -1.60 -17.67
N GLU A 409 -17.47 -1.68 -18.95
CA GLU A 409 -18.06 -2.60 -19.92
C GLU A 409 -17.97 -4.06 -19.44
N LYS A 410 -16.79 -4.46 -18.96
CA LYS A 410 -16.60 -5.80 -18.39
C LYS A 410 -17.53 -6.05 -17.20
N MET A 411 -17.64 -5.10 -16.27
CA MET A 411 -18.48 -5.20 -15.08
C MET A 411 -19.98 -5.27 -15.45
N ILE A 412 -20.43 -4.44 -16.40
CA ILE A 412 -21.79 -4.47 -16.92
C ILE A 412 -22.10 -5.86 -17.51
N HIS A 413 -21.19 -6.38 -18.32
CA HIS A 413 -21.35 -7.70 -18.92
C HIS A 413 -21.44 -8.81 -17.86
N GLN A 414 -20.56 -8.78 -16.87
CA GLN A 414 -20.56 -9.73 -15.75
C GLN A 414 -21.85 -9.66 -14.93
N LEU A 415 -22.34 -8.45 -14.62
CA LEU A 415 -23.60 -8.24 -13.91
C LEU A 415 -24.79 -8.72 -14.74
N SER A 416 -24.80 -8.48 -16.05
CA SER A 416 -25.83 -8.97 -16.98
C SER A 416 -25.90 -10.49 -17.02
N LEU A 417 -24.74 -11.16 -17.09
CA LEU A 417 -24.66 -12.62 -17.06
C LEU A 417 -25.17 -13.20 -15.74
N TYR A 418 -24.87 -12.53 -14.64
CA TYR A 418 -25.25 -12.99 -13.31
C TYR A 418 -26.74 -12.82 -13.02
N THR A 419 -27.30 -11.65 -13.33
CA THR A 419 -28.69 -11.30 -12.98
C THR A 419 -29.71 -11.67 -14.06
N GLY A 420 -29.26 -11.90 -15.29
CA GLY A 420 -30.14 -12.12 -16.46
C GLY A 420 -30.75 -10.84 -17.04
N TYR A 421 -30.53 -9.66 -16.44
CA TYR A 421 -30.97 -8.39 -17.02
C TYR A 421 -30.12 -7.99 -18.24
N SER A 422 -30.77 -7.31 -19.22
CA SER A 422 -30.01 -6.84 -20.37
C SER A 422 -28.99 -5.77 -19.99
N GLU A 423 -27.84 -5.75 -20.68
CA GLU A 423 -26.86 -4.69 -20.49
C GLU A 423 -27.45 -3.28 -20.69
N LYS A 424 -28.46 -3.16 -21.58
CA LYS A 424 -29.17 -1.90 -21.80
C LYS A 424 -29.88 -1.45 -20.53
N SER A 425 -30.62 -2.33 -19.86
CA SER A 425 -31.33 -1.99 -18.61
C SER A 425 -30.33 -1.56 -17.51
N ILE A 426 -29.21 -2.24 -17.41
CA ILE A 426 -28.14 -1.88 -16.45
C ILE A 426 -27.56 -0.49 -16.78
N ARG A 427 -27.32 -0.18 -18.07
CA ARG A 427 -26.85 1.13 -18.52
C ARG A 427 -27.86 2.24 -18.25
N ASP A 428 -29.14 1.96 -18.37
CA ASP A 428 -30.19 2.92 -18.05
C ASP A 428 -30.19 3.27 -16.57
N GLU A 429 -29.96 2.29 -15.65
CA GLU A 429 -29.77 2.55 -14.21
C GLU A 429 -28.49 3.33 -13.92
N ILE A 430 -27.38 3.00 -14.56
CA ILE A 430 -26.12 3.76 -14.47
C ILE A 430 -26.37 5.23 -14.84
N GLY A 431 -27.04 5.48 -15.96
CA GLY A 431 -27.35 6.84 -16.44
C GLY A 431 -28.22 7.65 -15.45
N LYS A 432 -29.14 7.00 -14.74
CA LYS A 432 -29.92 7.63 -13.67
C LYS A 432 -29.00 8.11 -12.53
N ILE A 433 -28.13 7.24 -12.03
CA ILE A 433 -27.21 7.59 -10.93
C ILE A 433 -26.24 8.68 -11.35
N GLU A 434 -25.64 8.59 -12.55
CA GLU A 434 -24.72 9.60 -13.07
C GLU A 434 -25.41 10.97 -13.23
N SER A 435 -26.66 10.99 -13.64
CA SER A 435 -27.44 12.23 -13.77
C SER A 435 -27.72 12.88 -12.41
N ILE A 436 -28.03 12.08 -11.40
CA ILE A 436 -28.28 12.54 -10.02
C ILE A 436 -26.99 13.11 -9.42
N GLU A 437 -25.88 12.40 -9.57
CA GLU A 437 -24.59 12.85 -9.04
C GLU A 437 -24.13 14.15 -9.73
N SER A 438 -24.32 14.25 -11.05
CA SER A 438 -24.02 15.47 -11.79
C SER A 438 -24.84 16.66 -11.30
N ARG A 439 -26.14 16.49 -11.00
CA ARG A 439 -26.98 17.52 -10.40
C ARG A 439 -26.52 17.90 -9.01
N ARG A 440 -26.19 16.93 -8.16
CA ARG A 440 -25.70 17.18 -6.81
C ARG A 440 -24.41 18.01 -6.82
N ILE A 441 -23.46 17.67 -7.70
CA ILE A 441 -22.21 18.41 -7.87
C ILE A 441 -22.50 19.84 -8.33
N ALA A 442 -23.39 20.02 -9.31
CA ALA A 442 -23.79 21.33 -9.79
C ALA A 442 -24.39 22.18 -8.66
N ASN A 443 -25.32 21.64 -7.90
CA ASN A 443 -25.95 22.32 -6.75
C ASN A 443 -24.93 22.69 -5.67
N SER A 444 -23.95 21.82 -5.38
CA SER A 444 -22.89 22.11 -4.40
C SER A 444 -22.00 23.27 -4.86
N LYS A 445 -21.63 23.31 -6.15
CA LYS A 445 -20.84 24.40 -6.73
C LYS A 445 -21.62 25.72 -6.70
N GLU A 446 -22.90 25.68 -6.98
CA GLU A 446 -23.77 26.85 -6.94
C GLU A 446 -23.97 27.39 -5.53
N ALA A 447 -24.08 26.50 -4.53
CA ALA A 447 -24.14 26.92 -3.12
C ALA A 447 -22.86 27.67 -2.68
N VAL A 448 -21.68 27.25 -3.14
CA VAL A 448 -20.42 27.96 -2.89
C VAL A 448 -20.43 29.34 -3.54
N LEU A 449 -20.84 29.43 -4.82
CA LEU A 449 -20.89 30.69 -5.56
C LEU A 449 -21.90 31.69 -4.96
N SER A 450 -23.10 31.22 -4.62
CA SER A 450 -24.12 32.07 -3.99
C SER A 450 -23.70 32.52 -2.59
N GLY A 451 -23.02 31.67 -1.82
CA GLY A 451 -22.41 32.06 -0.54
C GLY A 451 -21.33 33.13 -0.69
N LEU A 452 -20.50 33.05 -1.74
CA LEU A 452 -19.50 34.07 -2.07
C LEU A 452 -20.15 35.42 -2.39
N VAL A 453 -21.16 35.40 -3.27
CA VAL A 453 -21.88 36.63 -3.65
C VAL A 453 -22.50 37.33 -2.43
N LYS A 454 -23.18 36.57 -1.54
CA LYS A 454 -23.74 37.13 -0.28
C LYS A 454 -22.67 37.75 0.63
N LYS A 455 -21.50 37.11 0.74
CA LYS A 455 -20.40 37.65 1.56
C LYS A 455 -19.78 38.91 0.99
N ILE A 456 -19.66 39.01 -0.34
CA ILE A 456 -19.18 40.22 -1.04
C ILE A 456 -20.17 41.39 -0.85
N GLN A 457 -21.48 41.12 -1.00
CA GLN A 457 -22.52 42.13 -0.83
C GLN A 457 -22.58 42.70 0.61
N ASN A 458 -22.29 41.86 1.60
CA ASN A 458 -22.29 42.27 3.00
C ASN A 458 -21.04 43.07 3.45
N GLY A 459 -20.05 43.25 2.57
CA GLY A 459 -18.94 44.19 2.75
C GLY A 459 -17.99 43.93 3.93
N SER A 460 -17.95 42.69 4.46
CA SER A 460 -17.33 42.41 5.75
C SER A 460 -15.91 41.83 5.70
N ILE A 461 -15.36 41.50 4.51
CA ILE A 461 -14.05 40.85 4.38
C ILE A 461 -13.41 41.23 3.03
N ASP A 462 -12.08 41.26 2.97
CA ASP A 462 -11.28 41.43 1.76
C ASP A 462 -11.76 40.48 0.64
N ALA A 463 -12.12 41.05 -0.51
CA ALA A 463 -12.65 40.30 -1.66
C ALA A 463 -11.67 39.24 -2.19
N GLU A 464 -10.37 39.47 -2.06
CA GLU A 464 -9.32 38.53 -2.50
C GLU A 464 -9.30 37.27 -1.62
N ILE A 465 -9.45 37.42 -0.31
CA ILE A 465 -9.56 36.28 0.62
C ILE A 465 -10.83 35.47 0.36
N LEU A 466 -11.95 36.12 0.10
CA LEU A 466 -13.21 35.45 -0.21
C LEU A 466 -13.16 34.65 -1.51
N LEU A 467 -12.53 35.22 -2.55
CA LEU A 467 -12.31 34.54 -3.83
C LEU A 467 -11.40 33.33 -3.67
N THR A 468 -10.30 33.51 -2.95
CA THR A 468 -9.35 32.40 -2.68
C THR A 468 -10.04 31.25 -1.95
N ASN A 469 -10.85 31.53 -0.94
CA ASN A 469 -11.59 30.49 -0.22
C ASN A 469 -12.62 29.81 -1.13
N ALA A 470 -13.38 30.55 -1.93
CA ALA A 470 -14.37 29.97 -2.84
C ALA A 470 -13.70 29.12 -3.93
N VAL A 471 -12.55 29.53 -4.48
CA VAL A 471 -11.76 28.74 -5.42
C VAL A 471 -11.28 27.43 -4.77
N ASN A 472 -10.82 27.49 -3.53
CA ASN A 472 -10.42 26.31 -2.77
C ASN A 472 -11.61 25.37 -2.54
N ASP A 473 -12.78 25.89 -2.15
CA ASP A 473 -14.00 25.11 -1.94
C ASP A 473 -14.45 24.43 -3.25
N LEU A 474 -14.46 25.16 -4.37
CA LEU A 474 -14.77 24.64 -5.69
C LEU A 474 -13.74 23.57 -6.12
N HIS A 475 -12.47 23.77 -5.80
CA HIS A 475 -11.42 22.81 -6.05
C HIS A 475 -11.62 21.54 -5.23
N GLN A 476 -12.02 21.65 -3.97
CA GLN A 476 -12.38 20.51 -3.12
C GLN A 476 -13.60 19.75 -3.64
N ILE A 477 -14.66 20.45 -4.10
CA ILE A 477 -15.82 19.80 -4.73
C ILE A 477 -15.39 19.03 -6.00
N ASN A 478 -14.56 19.63 -6.85
CA ASN A 478 -14.04 18.96 -8.03
C ASN A 478 -13.15 17.76 -7.67
N LYS A 479 -12.32 17.91 -6.63
CA LYS A 479 -11.44 16.83 -6.15
C LYS A 479 -12.23 15.70 -5.52
N SER A 480 -13.26 16.00 -4.74
CA SER A 480 -14.15 14.98 -4.15
C SER A 480 -15.04 14.29 -5.19
N SER A 481 -15.36 14.94 -6.31
CA SER A 481 -16.06 14.32 -7.43
C SER A 481 -15.14 13.45 -8.31
N ASN A 482 -13.82 13.74 -8.30
CA ASN A 482 -12.82 13.01 -9.09
C ASN A 482 -11.96 12.06 -8.26
N SER A 483 -12.03 12.14 -6.92
CA SER A 483 -11.22 11.32 -6.03
C SER A 483 -12.09 10.47 -5.12
N SER A 484 -11.68 9.24 -4.95
CA SER A 484 -12.12 8.25 -3.99
C SER A 484 -11.87 8.60 -2.51
N ILE A 485 -11.87 9.88 -2.12
CA ILE A 485 -11.51 10.34 -0.76
C ILE A 485 -12.68 10.24 0.23
N LEU A 486 -13.91 10.09 -0.23
CA LEU A 486 -15.01 9.76 0.69
C LEU A 486 -14.90 8.28 1.07
N ASP A 487 -15.03 8.01 2.37
CA ASP A 487 -15.24 6.65 2.87
C ASP A 487 -16.26 5.93 1.96
N PRO A 488 -15.90 4.76 1.40
CA PRO A 488 -16.73 4.07 0.40
C PRO A 488 -18.14 3.78 0.88
N SER A 489 -18.30 3.43 2.15
CA SER A 489 -19.60 3.22 2.78
C SER A 489 -20.42 4.52 2.80
N THR A 490 -19.80 5.66 3.04
CA THR A 490 -20.44 6.97 2.98
C THR A 490 -20.82 7.35 1.55
N ARG A 491 -19.99 7.02 0.55
CA ARG A 491 -20.29 7.28 -0.86
C ARG A 491 -21.43 6.40 -1.35
N ILE A 492 -21.38 5.12 -1.07
CA ILE A 492 -22.45 4.17 -1.42
C ILE A 492 -23.74 4.52 -0.68
N ASN A 493 -23.69 4.80 0.62
CA ASN A 493 -24.84 5.22 1.40
C ASN A 493 -25.42 6.55 0.91
N ASN A 494 -24.58 7.51 0.50
CA ASN A 494 -25.04 8.75 -0.10
C ASN A 494 -25.71 8.53 -1.47
N LEU A 495 -25.19 7.62 -2.30
CA LEU A 495 -25.80 7.25 -3.58
C LEU A 495 -27.12 6.50 -3.38
N LEU A 496 -27.20 5.62 -2.37
CA LEU A 496 -28.44 4.92 -2.01
C LEU A 496 -29.48 5.88 -1.40
N ALA A 497 -29.06 6.80 -0.53
CA ALA A 497 -29.94 7.81 0.07
C ALA A 497 -30.55 8.78 -0.97
N ILE A 498 -29.85 9.03 -2.09
CA ILE A 498 -30.37 9.80 -3.21
C ILE A 498 -31.54 9.06 -3.89
N LYS A 499 -31.52 7.73 -3.93
CA LYS A 499 -32.61 6.92 -4.47
C LYS A 499 -33.88 7.06 -3.61
N ASP A 500 -33.73 7.01 -2.27
CA ASP A 500 -34.86 7.17 -1.34
C ASP A 500 -35.50 8.58 -1.46
N TYR A 501 -34.72 9.59 -1.88
CA TYR A 501 -35.23 10.96 -2.10
C TYR A 501 -36.02 11.13 -3.40
N GLN A 502 -35.86 10.24 -4.40
CA GLN A 502 -36.59 10.28 -5.66
C GLN A 502 -37.99 9.65 -5.60
N GLU A 503 -38.27 8.90 -4.54
CA GLU A 503 -39.61 8.30 -4.33
C GLU A 503 -40.59 9.25 -3.65
N ASP A 504 -40.15 10.48 -3.26
CA ASP A 504 -41.03 11.52 -2.73
C ASP A 504 -41.53 12.45 -3.83
N PRO A 505 -42.82 12.32 -4.26
CA PRO A 505 -43.37 13.08 -5.40
C PRO A 505 -43.54 14.58 -5.12
N ASP A 506 -43.27 15.06 -3.89
CA ASP A 506 -43.45 16.47 -3.52
C ASP A 506 -42.20 17.33 -3.64
N VAL A 507 -41.04 16.75 -4.02
CA VAL A 507 -39.83 17.53 -4.29
C VAL A 507 -39.87 18.08 -5.70
N THR A 508 -40.57 19.17 -5.86
CA THR A 508 -40.56 19.94 -7.11
C THR A 508 -39.21 20.58 -7.36
N SER A 509 -38.69 20.40 -8.57
CA SER A 509 -37.37 20.73 -9.06
C SER A 509 -37.06 22.23 -9.21
N ASN A 510 -37.82 23.12 -8.61
CA ASN A 510 -37.62 24.55 -8.73
C ASN A 510 -36.68 25.06 -7.63
N ILE A 511 -35.40 25.15 -7.98
CA ILE A 511 -34.40 25.81 -7.13
C ILE A 511 -34.56 27.32 -7.34
N ASN A 512 -35.20 27.99 -6.38
CA ASN A 512 -35.19 29.43 -6.32
C ASN A 512 -33.91 29.89 -5.57
N LEU A 513 -33.01 30.54 -6.30
CA LEU A 513 -31.75 31.05 -5.76
C LEU A 513 -31.92 32.29 -4.85
N GLY A 514 -33.16 32.67 -4.56
CA GLY A 514 -33.52 33.85 -3.77
C GLY A 514 -33.63 35.13 -4.62
N ASP A 515 -34.28 36.16 -4.05
CA ASP A 515 -34.58 37.41 -4.76
C ASP A 515 -33.30 38.20 -5.15
N ASP A 516 -32.18 37.95 -4.45
CA ASP A 516 -30.88 38.57 -4.71
C ASP A 516 -30.19 38.08 -6.01
N MET A 517 -30.67 36.97 -6.57
CA MET A 517 -30.18 36.36 -7.83
C MET A 517 -31.22 36.54 -8.97
N SER A 518 -32.03 37.54 -8.89
CA SER A 518 -33.15 37.78 -9.82
C SER A 518 -32.73 37.83 -11.30
N VAL A 519 -31.57 38.41 -11.60
CA VAL A 519 -31.01 38.49 -12.95
C VAL A 519 -30.58 37.08 -13.43
N PHE A 520 -30.07 36.28 -12.56
CA PHE A 520 -29.62 34.93 -12.85
C PHE A 520 -30.81 33.95 -12.97
N ASN A 521 -31.80 34.13 -12.06
CA ASN A 521 -33.05 33.36 -12.11
C ASN A 521 -33.87 33.70 -13.39
N ALA A 522 -33.89 34.97 -13.79
CA ALA A 522 -34.55 35.40 -15.03
C ALA A 522 -33.84 34.88 -16.29
N ALA A 523 -32.50 34.83 -16.28
CA ALA A 523 -31.70 34.29 -17.38
C ALA A 523 -31.87 32.75 -17.54
N MET A 524 -32.26 32.07 -16.46
CA MET A 524 -32.39 30.62 -16.36
C MET A 524 -33.86 30.15 -16.41
N ASP A 525 -34.85 31.09 -16.52
CA ASP A 525 -36.29 30.82 -16.44
C ASP A 525 -36.73 30.00 -15.21
N GLY A 526 -35.93 30.12 -14.09
CA GLY A 526 -36.18 29.41 -12.84
C GLY A 526 -35.96 27.89 -12.87
N ASP A 527 -35.69 27.32 -14.03
CA ASP A 527 -35.41 25.89 -14.18
C ASP A 527 -33.98 25.67 -14.69
N ILE A 528 -33.15 25.15 -13.77
CA ILE A 528 -31.74 24.78 -14.05
C ILE A 528 -31.56 23.29 -14.30
N SER A 529 -32.63 22.51 -14.25
CA SER A 529 -32.57 21.07 -14.49
C SER A 529 -32.11 20.77 -15.93
N GLY A 530 -30.97 20.04 -16.04
CA GLY A 530 -30.40 19.65 -17.34
C GLY A 530 -29.57 20.75 -18.04
N LYS A 531 -29.36 21.93 -17.46
CA LYS A 531 -28.50 22.98 -18.01
C LYS A 531 -27.09 22.91 -17.36
N VAL A 532 -26.06 22.88 -18.20
CA VAL A 532 -24.66 22.96 -17.78
C VAL A 532 -24.24 24.43 -17.86
N ILE A 533 -23.98 25.04 -16.70
CA ILE A 533 -23.50 26.41 -16.63
C ILE A 533 -21.98 26.39 -16.70
N PHE A 534 -21.41 26.83 -17.83
CA PHE A 534 -19.97 27.09 -17.93
C PHE A 534 -19.66 28.48 -17.36
N VAL A 535 -19.13 28.55 -16.16
CA VAL A 535 -18.45 29.77 -15.68
C VAL A 535 -17.02 29.69 -16.24
N GLY A 536 -16.80 30.28 -17.43
CA GLY A 536 -15.50 30.38 -18.05
C GLY A 536 -14.64 31.38 -17.31
N GLY A 537 -13.72 30.91 -16.48
CA GLY A 537 -12.54 31.68 -16.12
C GLY A 537 -11.56 31.59 -17.29
N GLY A 538 -11.13 32.75 -17.83
CA GLY A 538 -10.15 32.79 -18.91
C GLY A 538 -8.90 32.00 -18.55
N SER A 539 -8.44 31.18 -19.50
CA SER A 539 -7.16 30.49 -19.44
C SER A 539 -6.07 31.55 -19.53
N ASN A 540 -5.58 32.05 -18.40
CA ASN A 540 -4.28 32.69 -18.25
C ASN A 540 -4.18 33.27 -16.85
N VAL A 541 -3.96 32.41 -15.86
CA VAL A 541 -3.18 32.77 -14.67
C VAL A 541 -2.29 31.57 -14.40
N GLY A 542 -0.97 31.76 -14.49
CA GLY A 542 0.08 30.76 -14.34
C GLY A 542 0.17 30.11 -12.96
#